data_695b526b1258c90537b036204d0d05d7
#
_entry.id   695b526b1258c90537b036204d0d05d7
#
_cell.length_a   1.000
_cell.length_b   1.000
_cell.length_c   1.000
_cell.angle_alpha   90.00
_cell.angle_beta   90.00
_cell.angle_gamma   90.00
#
_symmetry.space_group_name_H-M   'P 1'
#
loop_
_entity.id
_entity.type
_entity.pdbx_description
1 polymer ?
#
loop_
_entity_poly.entity_id
_entity_poly.type
_entity_poly.pdbx_seq_one_letter_code
_entity_poly.pdbx_strand_id
1 'polypeptide(L)'
;MAGNREVITGSDFKRMVSGAYSEFLLEYEHINQMKGAGHASGTHILRTMGAAVLALEDARDAGIGGYAQRMATAAVFGARGAAGVVLAQLFRGIAKGLTGKYTATSSEFGKAFQYGILYAQRIVPEEPERPIITIAKSVAKGAYHAVRADLPITEILGAALQAGENSMKFVDREDAGARIMFTFFAGCLKGLDGNFVSPAISLSLGLVSGQKGMQDPREDLVRPYCVRLSIRNPKIDMEAFKKQLEENSTFALVEPHGKDVLVHLHTDHPGRVVDQAIGWGPLHEVRVTNMSESHVLGAHGALMKVALLAIAENRVQARELQDDGVNVIVSGSEEACPSVGEIVGAAHSDLAERYVLLAWSRDFHLALRQAKRLLGERVELVLACDKAQQAQAMRAFDGEKSALENAKAMREAAGIS
;
A
#
# COMPACT_ATOMS: atom_id res chain seq x y z
N MET A 1 -14.09 8.50 -33.67
CA MET A 1 -15.56 8.31 -33.66
C MET A 1 -15.88 7.42 -32.46
N ALA A 2 -16.41 7.99 -31.39
CA ALA A 2 -16.90 7.22 -30.24
C ALA A 2 -18.17 6.48 -30.66
N GLY A 3 -18.05 5.18 -30.91
CA GLY A 3 -19.21 4.35 -31.27
C GLY A 3 -20.18 4.25 -30.09
N ASN A 4 -21.44 4.20 -30.38
CA ASN A 4 -22.52 3.94 -29.43
C ASN A 4 -22.29 2.57 -28.78
N ARG A 5 -21.63 2.53 -27.60
CA ARG A 5 -21.25 1.30 -26.92
C ARG A 5 -22.33 0.93 -25.91
N GLU A 6 -23.03 -0.15 -26.19
CA GLU A 6 -24.06 -0.70 -25.29
C GLU A 6 -23.43 -1.43 -24.08
N VAL A 7 -22.21 -1.89 -24.22
CA VAL A 7 -21.50 -2.65 -23.18
C VAL A 7 -20.05 -2.21 -23.06
N ILE A 8 -19.49 -2.35 -21.87
CA ILE A 8 -18.08 -2.15 -21.53
C ILE A 8 -17.39 -3.51 -21.50
N THR A 9 -16.34 -3.65 -22.28
CA THR A 9 -15.48 -4.85 -22.30
C THR A 9 -14.34 -4.74 -21.30
N GLY A 10 -13.61 -5.83 -21.06
CA GLY A 10 -12.39 -5.80 -20.29
C GLY A 10 -11.32 -4.87 -20.87
N SER A 11 -11.20 -4.81 -22.21
CA SER A 11 -10.28 -3.90 -22.90
C SER A 11 -10.66 -2.42 -22.72
N ASP A 12 -11.96 -2.11 -22.71
CA ASP A 12 -12.44 -0.76 -22.41
C ASP A 12 -12.10 -0.37 -20.98
N PHE A 13 -12.32 -1.27 -20.03
CA PHE A 13 -11.99 -1.07 -18.64
C PHE A 13 -10.46 -0.85 -18.44
N LYS A 14 -9.63 -1.64 -19.10
CA LYS A 14 -8.17 -1.45 -19.09
C LYS A 14 -7.80 -0.04 -19.58
N ARG A 15 -8.38 0.41 -20.70
CA ARG A 15 -8.15 1.76 -21.24
C ARG A 15 -8.60 2.86 -20.28
N MET A 16 -9.76 2.70 -19.64
CA MET A 16 -10.25 3.65 -18.62
C MET A 16 -9.24 3.80 -17.48
N VAL A 17 -8.75 2.69 -16.94
CA VAL A 17 -7.77 2.71 -15.84
C VAL A 17 -6.43 3.32 -16.28
N SER A 18 -5.97 2.99 -17.49
CA SER A 18 -4.75 3.58 -18.06
C SER A 18 -4.89 5.10 -18.31
N GLY A 19 -6.04 5.54 -18.79
CA GLY A 19 -6.35 6.96 -18.95
C GLY A 19 -6.39 7.71 -17.62
N ALA A 20 -6.97 7.11 -16.58
CA ALA A 20 -6.94 7.66 -15.23
C ALA A 20 -5.49 7.81 -14.70
N TYR A 21 -4.64 6.81 -14.92
CA TYR A 21 -3.24 6.89 -14.56
C TYR A 21 -2.51 8.03 -15.29
N SER A 22 -2.76 8.18 -16.60
CA SER A 22 -2.18 9.28 -17.39
C SER A 22 -2.57 10.66 -16.88
N GLU A 23 -3.83 10.84 -16.46
CA GLU A 23 -4.26 12.11 -15.87
C GLU A 23 -3.57 12.35 -14.51
N PHE A 24 -3.44 11.33 -13.68
CA PHE A 24 -2.69 11.48 -12.42
C PHE A 24 -1.20 11.79 -12.66
N LEU A 25 -0.61 11.27 -13.71
CA LEU A 25 0.78 11.58 -14.07
C LEU A 25 0.96 13.07 -14.42
N LEU A 26 -0.08 13.72 -14.93
CA LEU A 26 -0.06 15.16 -15.25
C LEU A 26 -0.38 16.03 -14.02
N GLU A 27 -1.15 15.52 -13.06
CA GLU A 27 -1.75 16.31 -11.99
C GLU A 27 -1.12 16.05 -10.60
N TYR A 28 -0.27 15.04 -10.43
CA TYR A 28 0.17 14.61 -9.08
C TYR A 28 0.93 15.70 -8.32
N GLU A 29 1.77 16.49 -8.99
CA GLU A 29 2.51 17.59 -8.35
C GLU A 29 1.55 18.70 -7.87
N HIS A 30 0.56 19.03 -8.69
CA HIS A 30 -0.47 19.99 -8.32
C HIS A 30 -1.30 19.49 -7.12
N ILE A 31 -1.69 18.20 -7.13
CA ILE A 31 -2.42 17.58 -6.02
C ILE A 31 -1.58 17.59 -4.72
N ASN A 32 -0.26 17.41 -4.81
CA ASN A 32 0.62 17.49 -3.63
C ASN A 32 0.63 18.89 -2.97
N GLN A 33 0.34 19.94 -3.73
CA GLN A 33 0.33 21.33 -3.25
C GLN A 33 -1.04 21.78 -2.72
N MET A 34 -2.09 20.95 -2.91
CA MET A 34 -3.45 21.32 -2.53
C MET A 34 -3.70 21.15 -1.03
N LYS A 35 -4.66 21.91 -0.50
CA LYS A 35 -5.11 21.78 0.90
C LYS A 35 -5.81 20.44 1.14
N GLY A 36 -5.76 19.96 2.38
CA GLY A 36 -6.38 18.69 2.76
C GLY A 36 -5.68 17.45 2.18
N ALA A 37 -4.64 17.65 1.38
CA ALA A 37 -3.70 16.60 1.07
C ALA A 37 -2.94 16.27 2.37
N GLY A 38 -2.92 15.00 2.79
CA GLY A 38 -1.80 14.51 3.59
C GLY A 38 -0.51 14.72 2.78
N HIS A 39 0.63 14.61 3.42
CA HIS A 39 1.91 14.78 2.73
C HIS A 39 1.95 13.96 1.44
N ALA A 40 2.30 14.59 0.32
CA ALA A 40 2.48 13.95 -0.99
C ALA A 40 1.30 13.08 -1.50
N SER A 41 0.05 13.44 -1.22
CA SER A 41 -1.13 12.66 -1.62
C SER A 41 -1.18 12.35 -3.12
N GLY A 42 -0.78 13.28 -3.99
CA GLY A 42 -0.71 13.05 -5.44
C GLY A 42 0.29 11.96 -5.80
N THR A 43 1.47 11.96 -5.18
CA THR A 43 2.48 10.91 -5.36
C THR A 43 1.97 9.55 -4.87
N HIS A 44 1.29 9.52 -3.72
CA HIS A 44 0.71 8.29 -3.18
C HIS A 44 -0.36 7.70 -4.11
N ILE A 45 -1.23 8.55 -4.66
CA ILE A 45 -2.24 8.12 -5.65
C ILE A 45 -1.58 7.60 -6.92
N LEU A 46 -0.61 8.34 -7.46
CA LEU A 46 0.09 7.93 -8.67
C LEU A 46 0.72 6.55 -8.53
N ARG A 47 1.39 6.27 -7.40
CA ARG A 47 1.98 4.96 -7.11
C ARG A 47 0.94 3.87 -6.91
N THR A 48 -0.18 4.19 -6.25
CA THR A 48 -1.30 3.26 -6.08
C THR A 48 -1.93 2.89 -7.43
N MET A 49 -2.14 3.89 -8.30
CA MET A 49 -2.63 3.69 -9.66
C MET A 49 -1.63 2.93 -10.53
N GLY A 50 -0.33 3.20 -10.39
CA GLY A 50 0.73 2.49 -11.11
C GLY A 50 0.72 0.99 -10.82
N ALA A 51 0.55 0.60 -9.55
CA ALA A 51 0.37 -0.81 -9.19
C ALA A 51 -0.87 -1.44 -9.85
N ALA A 52 -1.99 -0.71 -9.89
CA ALA A 52 -3.23 -1.15 -10.51
C ALA A 52 -3.09 -1.37 -12.02
N VAL A 53 -2.46 -0.42 -12.73
CA VAL A 53 -2.27 -0.46 -14.19
C VAL A 53 -1.29 -1.55 -14.57
N LEU A 54 -0.18 -1.70 -13.84
CA LEU A 54 0.82 -2.74 -14.09
C LEU A 54 0.19 -4.15 -14.04
N ALA A 55 -0.68 -4.40 -13.07
CA ALA A 55 -1.37 -5.69 -12.96
C ALA A 55 -2.33 -5.98 -14.12
N LEU A 56 -2.73 -4.96 -14.89
CA LEU A 56 -3.58 -5.10 -16.07
C LEU A 56 -2.78 -5.34 -17.35
N GLU A 57 -1.49 -5.02 -17.38
CA GLU A 57 -0.67 -5.21 -18.59
C GLU A 57 -0.47 -6.67 -18.95
N ASP A 58 -0.15 -7.48 -17.96
CA ASP A 58 0.08 -8.92 -18.14
C ASP A 58 -1.22 -9.72 -18.19
N ALA A 59 -2.38 -9.07 -18.00
CA ALA A 59 -3.68 -9.73 -18.02
C ALA A 59 -4.09 -10.04 -19.46
N ARG A 60 -4.10 -11.34 -19.81
CA ARG A 60 -4.58 -11.82 -21.09
C ARG A 60 -6.03 -12.26 -20.97
N ASP A 61 -6.87 -11.74 -21.86
CA ASP A 61 -8.22 -12.20 -22.18
C ASP A 61 -9.16 -12.54 -20.99
N ALA A 62 -9.10 -11.72 -19.96
CA ALA A 62 -10.05 -11.77 -18.87
C ALA A 62 -11.25 -10.87 -19.20
N GLY A 63 -12.47 -11.31 -18.87
CA GLY A 63 -13.63 -10.42 -18.90
C GLY A 63 -13.46 -9.25 -17.92
N ILE A 64 -14.33 -8.25 -18.01
CA ILE A 64 -14.27 -7.02 -17.19
C ILE A 64 -14.14 -7.31 -15.69
N GLY A 65 -14.82 -8.37 -15.19
CA GLY A 65 -14.73 -8.79 -13.78
C GLY A 65 -13.36 -9.31 -13.42
N GLY A 66 -12.68 -10.04 -14.32
CA GLY A 66 -11.32 -10.52 -14.11
C GLY A 66 -10.30 -9.38 -14.08
N TYR A 67 -10.41 -8.42 -14.99
CA TYR A 67 -9.59 -7.20 -14.96
C TYR A 67 -9.81 -6.38 -13.68
N ALA A 68 -11.08 -6.16 -13.30
CA ALA A 68 -11.42 -5.41 -12.10
C ALA A 68 -10.87 -6.08 -10.83
N GLN A 69 -10.91 -7.41 -10.74
CA GLN A 69 -10.37 -8.15 -9.60
C GLN A 69 -8.84 -8.03 -9.52
N ARG A 70 -8.12 -8.16 -10.63
CA ARG A 70 -6.66 -7.99 -10.68
C ARG A 70 -6.26 -6.58 -10.28
N MET A 71 -6.90 -5.56 -10.89
CA MET A 71 -6.70 -4.16 -10.54
C MET A 71 -6.89 -3.90 -9.05
N ALA A 72 -8.02 -4.36 -8.49
CA ALA A 72 -8.36 -4.13 -7.09
C ALA A 72 -7.35 -4.79 -6.14
N THR A 73 -6.93 -6.02 -6.44
CA THR A 73 -5.92 -6.71 -5.63
C THR A 73 -4.60 -5.96 -5.64
N ALA A 74 -4.09 -5.60 -6.82
CA ALA A 74 -2.85 -4.86 -6.94
C ALA A 74 -2.91 -3.47 -6.29
N ALA A 75 -4.03 -2.75 -6.47
CA ALA A 75 -4.25 -1.46 -5.84
C ALA A 75 -4.29 -1.56 -4.30
N VAL A 76 -4.90 -2.61 -3.73
CA VAL A 76 -4.94 -2.81 -2.27
C VAL A 76 -3.55 -3.03 -1.70
N PHE A 77 -2.73 -3.86 -2.34
CA PHE A 77 -1.33 -4.08 -1.89
C PHE A 77 -0.43 -2.89 -2.21
N GLY A 78 -0.64 -2.22 -3.34
CA GLY A 78 0.11 -1.02 -3.73
C GLY A 78 -0.35 0.27 -3.06
N ALA A 79 -1.43 0.24 -2.27
CA ALA A 79 -2.01 1.44 -1.66
C ALA A 79 -1.04 2.14 -0.71
N ARG A 80 -0.88 3.46 -0.89
CA ARG A 80 -0.01 4.32 -0.10
C ARG A 80 -0.79 5.52 0.43
N GLY A 81 -0.50 5.91 1.67
CA GLY A 81 -1.18 7.02 2.33
C GLY A 81 -2.70 6.86 2.41
N ALA A 82 -3.37 7.86 2.96
CA ALA A 82 -4.83 7.81 3.15
C ALA A 82 -5.60 7.78 1.82
N ALA A 83 -5.23 8.64 0.88
CA ALA A 83 -5.91 8.77 -0.40
C ALA A 83 -5.78 7.48 -1.26
N GLY A 84 -4.60 6.87 -1.30
CA GLY A 84 -4.38 5.60 -2.02
C GLY A 84 -5.21 4.46 -1.45
N VAL A 85 -5.32 4.38 -0.12
CA VAL A 85 -6.17 3.34 0.53
C VAL A 85 -7.64 3.55 0.22
N VAL A 86 -8.15 4.79 0.20
CA VAL A 86 -9.53 5.10 -0.19
C VAL A 86 -9.79 4.69 -1.64
N LEU A 87 -8.88 5.03 -2.56
CA LEU A 87 -8.99 4.66 -3.98
C LEU A 87 -8.95 3.13 -4.17
N ALA A 88 -8.07 2.44 -3.47
CA ALA A 88 -7.99 0.98 -3.52
C ALA A 88 -9.28 0.30 -3.03
N GLN A 89 -9.96 0.86 -2.04
CA GLN A 89 -11.27 0.34 -1.61
C GLN A 89 -12.38 0.65 -2.61
N LEU A 90 -12.34 1.80 -3.28
CA LEU A 90 -13.23 2.08 -4.42
C LEU A 90 -13.10 0.97 -5.47
N PHE A 91 -11.88 0.62 -5.87
CA PHE A 91 -11.60 -0.45 -6.83
C PHE A 91 -12.08 -1.82 -6.35
N ARG A 92 -11.90 -2.11 -5.06
CA ARG A 92 -12.38 -3.36 -4.47
C ARG A 92 -13.90 -3.49 -4.54
N GLY A 93 -14.63 -2.42 -4.31
CA GLY A 93 -16.07 -2.41 -4.45
C GLY A 93 -16.52 -2.55 -5.91
N ILE A 94 -15.86 -1.86 -6.85
CA ILE A 94 -16.10 -2.01 -8.30
C ILE A 94 -15.87 -3.47 -8.72
N ALA A 95 -14.78 -4.09 -8.32
CA ALA A 95 -14.47 -5.49 -8.61
C ALA A 95 -15.54 -6.44 -8.06
N LYS A 96 -16.06 -6.16 -6.83
CA LYS A 96 -17.17 -6.92 -6.26
C LYS A 96 -18.43 -6.82 -7.10
N GLY A 97 -18.77 -5.63 -7.61
CA GLY A 97 -19.93 -5.40 -8.46
C GLY A 97 -19.83 -6.06 -9.85
N LEU A 98 -18.59 -6.26 -10.33
CA LEU A 98 -18.30 -6.86 -11.63
C LEU A 98 -17.94 -8.35 -11.56
N THR A 99 -18.02 -8.96 -10.38
CA THR A 99 -17.65 -10.39 -10.20
C THR A 99 -18.39 -11.28 -11.18
N GLY A 100 -17.65 -12.12 -11.91
CA GLY A 100 -18.18 -13.11 -12.85
C GLY A 100 -18.66 -12.56 -14.18
N LYS A 101 -18.52 -11.23 -14.43
CA LYS A 101 -18.94 -10.61 -15.68
C LYS A 101 -17.83 -10.65 -16.73
N TYR A 102 -18.21 -11.00 -17.97
CA TYR A 102 -17.32 -10.91 -19.12
C TYR A 102 -17.36 -9.50 -19.74
N THR A 103 -18.55 -8.95 -19.86
CA THR A 103 -18.84 -7.55 -20.22
C THR A 103 -19.81 -6.97 -19.21
N ALA A 104 -19.97 -5.66 -19.18
CA ALA A 104 -20.95 -4.98 -18.33
C ALA A 104 -21.75 -3.97 -19.14
N THR A 105 -23.08 -3.97 -18.97
CA THR A 105 -23.92 -2.88 -19.43
C THR A 105 -23.65 -1.61 -18.61
N SER A 106 -24.09 -0.46 -19.11
CA SER A 106 -23.99 0.81 -18.39
C SER A 106 -24.63 0.75 -17.00
N SER A 107 -25.78 0.08 -16.87
CA SER A 107 -26.48 -0.11 -15.60
C SER A 107 -25.68 -0.98 -14.62
N GLU A 108 -25.08 -2.06 -15.09
CA GLU A 108 -24.23 -2.95 -14.27
C GLU A 108 -22.95 -2.25 -13.83
N PHE A 109 -22.32 -1.49 -14.72
CA PHE A 109 -21.15 -0.70 -14.40
C PHE A 109 -21.48 0.41 -13.38
N GLY A 110 -22.61 1.11 -13.55
CA GLY A 110 -23.08 2.10 -12.58
C GLY A 110 -23.32 1.50 -11.18
N LYS A 111 -23.92 0.29 -11.11
CA LYS A 111 -24.07 -0.45 -9.83
C LYS A 111 -22.72 -0.83 -9.23
N ALA A 112 -21.76 -1.27 -10.04
CA ALA A 112 -20.42 -1.58 -9.58
C ALA A 112 -19.73 -0.34 -8.98
N PHE A 113 -19.93 0.82 -9.57
CA PHE A 113 -19.45 2.09 -9.01
C PHE A 113 -20.07 2.41 -7.64
N GLN A 114 -21.39 2.20 -7.48
CA GLN A 114 -22.04 2.39 -6.18
C GLN A 114 -21.45 1.47 -5.11
N TYR A 115 -21.13 0.22 -5.44
CA TYR A 115 -20.38 -0.68 -4.55
C TYR A 115 -19.00 -0.10 -4.20
N GLY A 116 -18.31 0.47 -5.18
CA GLY A 116 -17.02 1.14 -4.96
C GLY A 116 -17.11 2.23 -3.89
N ILE A 117 -18.09 3.11 -4.01
CA ILE A 117 -18.33 4.20 -3.05
C ILE A 117 -18.63 3.66 -1.66
N LEU A 118 -19.51 2.66 -1.55
CA LEU A 118 -19.83 2.02 -0.27
C LEU A 118 -18.61 1.41 0.41
N TYR A 119 -17.70 0.80 -0.35
CA TYR A 119 -16.46 0.24 0.20
C TYR A 119 -15.49 1.33 0.67
N ALA A 120 -15.37 2.41 -0.11
CA ALA A 120 -14.53 3.56 0.27
C ALA A 120 -15.06 4.25 1.54
N GLN A 121 -16.38 4.44 1.68
CA GLN A 121 -16.99 5.04 2.87
C GLN A 121 -16.72 4.26 4.15
N ARG A 122 -16.68 2.92 4.10
CA ARG A 122 -16.51 2.06 5.29
C ARG A 122 -15.15 2.18 5.95
N ILE A 123 -14.15 2.74 5.30
CA ILE A 123 -12.81 2.89 5.87
C ILE A 123 -12.49 4.32 6.28
N VAL A 124 -13.25 5.28 5.78
CA VAL A 124 -13.12 6.66 6.23
C VAL A 124 -13.84 6.77 7.58
N PRO A 125 -13.17 7.20 8.67
CA PRO A 125 -13.83 7.44 9.95
C PRO A 125 -15.02 8.38 9.77
N GLU A 126 -16.04 8.28 10.65
CA GLU A 126 -17.23 9.12 10.69
C GLU A 126 -16.90 10.57 11.09
N GLU A 127 -16.07 11.24 10.33
CA GLU A 127 -15.89 12.69 10.38
C GLU A 127 -16.77 13.34 9.32
N PRO A 128 -17.07 14.66 9.46
CA PRO A 128 -17.90 15.36 8.50
C PRO A 128 -17.45 15.07 7.08
N GLU A 129 -18.39 14.78 6.21
CA GLU A 129 -18.23 14.19 4.86
C GLU A 129 -16.97 14.70 4.16
N ARG A 130 -15.97 13.82 4.05
CA ARG A 130 -14.73 14.20 3.36
C ARG A 130 -15.02 14.50 1.90
N PRO A 131 -14.46 15.55 1.33
CA PRO A 131 -14.71 15.99 -0.05
C PRO A 131 -14.55 14.89 -1.09
N ILE A 132 -13.59 13.97 -0.92
CA ILE A 132 -13.40 12.81 -1.79
C ILE A 132 -14.66 11.93 -1.90
N ILE A 133 -15.36 11.70 -0.79
CA ILE A 133 -16.58 10.89 -0.77
C ILE A 133 -17.77 11.69 -1.32
N THR A 134 -17.84 12.97 -1.01
CA THR A 134 -18.89 13.87 -1.51
C THR A 134 -18.87 13.94 -3.04
N ILE A 135 -17.69 14.12 -3.64
CA ILE A 135 -17.54 14.13 -5.09
C ILE A 135 -17.86 12.75 -5.68
N ALA A 136 -17.39 11.66 -5.08
CA ALA A 136 -17.70 10.31 -5.53
C ALA A 136 -19.21 10.02 -5.54
N LYS A 137 -19.94 10.45 -4.50
CA LYS A 137 -21.42 10.35 -4.45
C LYS A 137 -22.09 11.16 -5.56
N SER A 138 -21.62 12.38 -5.81
CA SER A 138 -22.17 13.26 -6.85
C SER A 138 -21.96 12.69 -8.25
N VAL A 139 -20.75 12.18 -8.53
CA VAL A 139 -20.42 11.46 -9.76
C VAL A 139 -21.34 10.25 -9.96
N ALA A 140 -21.51 9.42 -8.93
CA ALA A 140 -22.41 8.26 -9.00
C ALA A 140 -23.87 8.65 -9.23
N LYS A 141 -24.33 9.75 -8.61
CA LYS A 141 -25.70 10.27 -8.84
C LYS A 141 -25.89 10.74 -10.28
N GLY A 142 -24.90 11.47 -10.83
CA GLY A 142 -24.90 11.88 -12.24
C GLY A 142 -24.97 10.68 -13.19
N ALA A 143 -24.10 9.69 -12.96
CA ALA A 143 -24.13 8.44 -13.73
C ALA A 143 -25.48 7.71 -13.62
N TYR A 144 -26.07 7.63 -12.43
CA TYR A 144 -27.36 6.97 -12.21
C TYR A 144 -28.50 7.61 -13.01
N HIS A 145 -28.58 8.94 -13.04
CA HIS A 145 -29.58 9.64 -13.82
C HIS A 145 -29.41 9.41 -15.33
N ALA A 146 -28.18 9.45 -15.82
CA ALA A 146 -27.88 9.20 -17.23
C ALA A 146 -28.15 7.74 -17.64
N VAL A 147 -27.87 6.77 -16.78
CA VAL A 147 -28.23 5.35 -17.00
C VAL A 147 -29.75 5.18 -17.09
N ARG A 148 -30.52 5.86 -16.26
CA ARG A 148 -32.02 5.81 -16.34
C ARG A 148 -32.59 6.47 -17.58
N ALA A 149 -31.83 7.37 -18.20
CA ALA A 149 -32.16 8.00 -19.47
C ALA A 149 -31.69 7.17 -20.68
N ASP A 150 -31.12 5.98 -20.43
CA ASP A 150 -30.63 5.03 -21.45
C ASP A 150 -29.56 5.66 -22.38
N LEU A 151 -28.71 6.51 -21.83
CA LEU A 151 -27.62 7.17 -22.57
C LEU A 151 -26.46 6.22 -22.86
N PRO A 152 -25.69 6.46 -23.94
CA PRO A 152 -24.43 5.75 -24.20
C PRO A 152 -23.44 5.93 -23.06
N ILE A 153 -22.54 4.97 -22.89
CA ILE A 153 -21.57 4.96 -21.75
C ILE A 153 -20.68 6.22 -21.69
N THR A 154 -20.29 6.77 -22.82
CA THR A 154 -19.50 8.01 -22.90
C THR A 154 -20.30 9.22 -22.38
N GLU A 155 -21.58 9.30 -22.71
CA GLU A 155 -22.47 10.35 -22.20
C GLU A 155 -22.78 10.16 -20.72
N ILE A 156 -22.91 8.91 -20.25
CA ILE A 156 -23.05 8.59 -18.83
C ILE A 156 -21.82 9.08 -18.03
N LEU A 157 -20.61 8.81 -18.52
CA LEU A 157 -19.39 9.30 -17.89
C LEU A 157 -19.26 10.82 -17.96
N GLY A 158 -19.67 11.44 -19.08
CA GLY A 158 -19.75 12.89 -19.21
C GLY A 158 -20.72 13.53 -18.20
N ALA A 159 -21.92 12.98 -18.07
CA ALA A 159 -22.92 13.42 -17.08
C ALA A 159 -22.42 13.21 -15.63
N ALA A 160 -21.73 12.14 -15.38
CA ALA A 160 -21.10 11.84 -14.09
C ALA A 160 -20.04 12.89 -13.73
N LEU A 161 -19.16 13.24 -14.68
CA LEU A 161 -18.16 14.29 -14.52
C LEU A 161 -18.78 15.66 -14.28
N GLN A 162 -19.79 16.02 -15.07
CA GLN A 162 -20.51 17.28 -14.92
C GLN A 162 -21.17 17.42 -13.54
N ALA A 163 -21.72 16.32 -13.01
CA ALA A 163 -22.27 16.29 -11.65
C ALA A 163 -21.17 16.45 -10.59
N GLY A 164 -20.00 15.84 -10.81
CA GLY A 164 -18.82 16.03 -9.98
C GLY A 164 -18.32 17.49 -9.97
N GLU A 165 -18.16 18.10 -11.15
CA GLU A 165 -17.79 19.51 -11.31
C GLU A 165 -18.75 20.47 -10.59
N ASN A 166 -20.05 20.23 -10.74
CA ASN A 166 -21.05 21.02 -10.07
C ASN A 166 -20.95 20.88 -8.55
N SER A 167 -20.61 19.70 -8.05
CA SER A 167 -20.42 19.47 -6.62
C SER A 167 -19.14 20.15 -6.09
N MET A 168 -18.08 20.23 -6.90
CA MET A 168 -16.84 20.95 -6.53
C MET A 168 -17.06 22.44 -6.28
N LYS A 169 -18.13 23.04 -6.77
CA LYS A 169 -18.47 24.43 -6.47
C LYS A 169 -18.89 24.64 -5.01
N PHE A 170 -19.32 23.59 -4.33
CA PHE A 170 -19.78 23.59 -2.92
C PHE A 170 -18.73 23.00 -1.97
N VAL A 171 -17.63 22.50 -2.48
CA VAL A 171 -16.48 22.00 -1.75
C VAL A 171 -15.34 22.98 -1.98
N ASP A 172 -14.39 23.08 -1.03
CA ASP A 172 -13.18 23.86 -1.27
C ASP A 172 -12.50 23.36 -2.56
N ARG A 173 -12.35 24.25 -3.54
CA ARG A 173 -11.74 23.91 -4.85
C ARG A 173 -10.28 23.50 -4.73
N GLU A 174 -9.65 23.85 -3.61
CA GLU A 174 -8.28 23.48 -3.27
C GLU A 174 -8.19 22.14 -2.51
N ASP A 175 -9.32 21.42 -2.32
CA ASP A 175 -9.30 20.12 -1.64
C ASP A 175 -8.74 19.02 -2.54
N ALA A 176 -7.64 18.42 -2.09
CA ALA A 176 -6.96 17.35 -2.81
C ALA A 176 -7.82 16.11 -3.03
N GLY A 177 -8.67 15.74 -2.06
CA GLY A 177 -9.55 14.57 -2.18
C GLY A 177 -10.60 14.74 -3.28
N ALA A 178 -11.19 15.93 -3.39
CA ALA A 178 -12.13 16.27 -4.46
C ALA A 178 -11.43 16.22 -5.82
N ARG A 179 -10.22 16.80 -5.92
CA ARG A 179 -9.42 16.79 -7.15
C ARG A 179 -9.05 15.38 -7.59
N ILE A 180 -8.63 14.53 -6.65
CA ILE A 180 -8.28 13.14 -6.90
C ILE A 180 -9.46 12.40 -7.56
N MET A 181 -10.66 12.51 -7.00
CA MET A 181 -11.83 11.84 -7.58
C MET A 181 -12.17 12.39 -8.95
N PHE A 182 -12.13 13.69 -9.12
CA PHE A 182 -12.37 14.30 -10.43
C PHE A 182 -11.37 13.85 -11.49
N THR A 183 -10.06 13.90 -11.17
CA THR A 183 -8.97 13.46 -12.06
C THR A 183 -9.13 11.99 -12.46
N PHE A 184 -9.52 11.11 -11.50
CA PHE A 184 -9.78 9.71 -11.79
C PHE A 184 -10.88 9.53 -12.85
N PHE A 185 -12.03 10.16 -12.67
CA PHE A 185 -13.15 10.01 -13.61
C PHE A 185 -12.90 10.67 -14.96
N ALA A 186 -12.26 11.84 -14.97
CA ALA A 186 -11.84 12.52 -16.20
C ALA A 186 -10.89 11.64 -17.02
N GLY A 187 -9.92 11.03 -16.36
CA GLY A 187 -9.01 10.09 -17.00
C GLY A 187 -9.68 8.82 -17.51
N CYS A 188 -10.64 8.29 -16.77
CA CYS A 188 -11.44 7.16 -17.24
C CYS A 188 -12.19 7.48 -18.56
N LEU A 189 -12.81 8.65 -18.65
CA LEU A 189 -13.48 9.09 -19.87
C LEU A 189 -12.49 9.24 -21.03
N LYS A 190 -11.39 9.96 -20.83
CA LYS A 190 -10.32 10.12 -21.84
C LYS A 190 -9.78 8.76 -22.31
N GLY A 191 -9.58 7.82 -21.37
CA GLY A 191 -9.13 6.46 -21.69
C GLY A 191 -10.12 5.69 -22.57
N LEU A 192 -11.42 5.83 -22.30
CA LEU A 192 -12.47 5.20 -23.10
C LEU A 192 -12.54 5.78 -24.52
N ASP A 193 -12.38 7.10 -24.66
CA ASP A 193 -12.36 7.79 -25.97
C ASP A 193 -11.05 7.57 -26.73
N GLY A 194 -10.04 6.97 -26.14
CA GLY A 194 -8.72 6.78 -26.74
C GLY A 194 -7.84 8.03 -26.74
N ASN A 195 -8.25 9.09 -26.04
CA ASN A 195 -7.57 10.38 -25.94
C ASN A 195 -6.62 10.42 -24.73
N PHE A 196 -5.69 9.47 -24.66
CA PHE A 196 -4.66 9.46 -23.63
C PHE A 196 -3.33 8.98 -24.21
N VAL A 197 -2.25 9.45 -23.64
CA VAL A 197 -0.92 8.92 -23.94
C VAL A 197 -0.79 7.62 -23.15
N SER A 198 -0.70 6.48 -23.86
CA SER A 198 -0.41 5.22 -23.19
C SER A 198 0.97 5.35 -22.51
N PRO A 199 1.05 5.39 -21.18
CA PRO A 199 2.33 5.41 -20.53
C PRO A 199 3.05 4.12 -20.92
N ALA A 200 4.27 4.22 -21.40
CA ALA A 200 5.17 3.07 -21.47
C ALA A 200 5.48 2.70 -20.01
N ILE A 201 4.73 1.76 -19.48
CA ILE A 201 4.62 1.46 -18.04
C ILE A 201 5.93 0.89 -17.49
N SER A 202 6.74 0.24 -18.31
CA SER A 202 8.13 -0.09 -17.97
C SER A 202 8.98 1.12 -17.56
N LEU A 203 8.59 2.32 -17.99
CA LEU A 203 9.18 3.59 -17.59
C LEU A 203 8.55 4.20 -16.33
N SER A 204 7.31 3.89 -16.01
CA SER A 204 6.58 4.62 -14.96
C SER A 204 6.91 4.19 -13.54
N LEU A 205 7.32 2.96 -13.32
CA LEU A 205 7.92 2.57 -12.03
C LEU A 205 9.33 3.14 -11.88
N GLY A 206 10.03 3.35 -13.00
CA GLY A 206 11.32 4.02 -13.06
C GLY A 206 11.22 5.54 -13.21
N LEU A 207 10.14 6.10 -13.79
CA LEU A 207 10.03 7.55 -14.03
C LEU A 207 9.66 8.34 -12.77
N VAL A 208 8.97 7.75 -11.83
CA VAL A 208 8.83 8.36 -10.50
C VAL A 208 10.17 8.33 -9.77
N SER A 209 11.06 7.40 -10.11
CA SER A 209 12.46 7.37 -9.65
C SER A 209 13.46 8.00 -10.64
N GLY A 210 13.07 8.33 -11.87
CA GLY A 210 13.97 8.75 -12.95
C GLY A 210 13.88 10.22 -13.39
N GLN A 211 12.95 11.01 -12.85
CA GLN A 211 13.04 12.47 -12.99
C GLN A 211 14.20 12.95 -12.11
N LYS A 212 15.23 13.51 -12.75
CA LYS A 212 16.35 14.20 -12.08
C LYS A 212 15.77 15.20 -11.07
N GLY A 213 15.81 14.82 -9.78
CA GLY A 213 15.32 15.62 -8.67
C GLY A 213 14.39 14.93 -7.69
N MET A 214 13.75 13.82 -8.05
CA MET A 214 12.99 12.99 -7.12
C MET A 214 13.75 11.68 -6.88
N GLN A 215 14.81 11.74 -6.07
CA GLN A 215 15.34 10.54 -5.43
C GLN A 215 14.19 9.96 -4.59
N ASP A 216 13.84 8.70 -4.81
CA ASP A 216 12.96 7.99 -3.89
C ASP A 216 13.63 8.06 -2.51
N PRO A 217 13.04 8.75 -1.50
CA PRO A 217 13.66 8.83 -0.17
C PRO A 217 13.96 7.45 0.41
N ARG A 218 13.42 6.38 -0.21
CA ARG A 218 13.67 4.99 0.15
C ARG A 218 14.90 4.39 -0.53
N GLU A 219 15.52 5.04 -1.55
CA GLU A 219 16.75 4.50 -2.16
C GLU A 219 17.88 4.37 -1.13
N ASP A 220 17.88 5.24 -0.11
CA ASP A 220 18.81 5.14 1.01
C ASP A 220 18.37 4.18 2.13
N LEU A 221 17.11 3.71 2.09
CA LEU A 221 16.50 2.92 3.17
C LEU A 221 16.13 1.51 2.73
N VAL A 222 16.02 1.24 1.44
CA VAL A 222 15.47 -0.01 0.95
C VAL A 222 16.41 -1.15 1.27
N ARG A 223 16.01 -1.96 2.23
CA ARG A 223 16.50 -3.31 2.41
C ARG A 223 15.36 -4.25 2.02
N PRO A 224 15.12 -4.38 0.69
CA PRO A 224 13.90 -5.02 0.17
C PRO A 224 13.92 -6.53 0.35
N TYR A 225 15.03 -7.09 0.81
CA TYR A 225 15.17 -8.53 0.92
C TYR A 225 15.23 -8.98 2.36
N CYS A 226 14.37 -9.94 2.69
CA CYS A 226 14.48 -10.76 3.88
C CYS A 226 15.35 -11.96 3.55
N VAL A 227 16.42 -12.16 4.29
CA VAL A 227 17.31 -13.33 4.21
C VAL A 227 17.11 -14.16 5.47
N ARG A 228 16.76 -15.44 5.27
CA ARG A 228 16.73 -16.45 6.32
C ARG A 228 17.66 -17.56 5.94
N LEU A 229 18.50 -17.96 6.85
CA LEU A 229 19.40 -19.08 6.65
C LEU A 229 19.74 -19.74 7.98
N SER A 230 20.14 -21.00 7.90
CA SER A 230 20.69 -21.75 9.02
C SER A 230 22.16 -22.06 8.74
N ILE A 231 23.01 -21.81 9.73
CA ILE A 231 24.44 -22.15 9.65
C ILE A 231 24.68 -23.32 10.58
N ARG A 232 25.17 -24.41 10.01
CA ARG A 232 25.44 -25.60 10.77
C ARG A 232 26.80 -25.54 11.44
N ASN A 233 26.82 -25.68 12.77
CA ASN A 233 28.04 -25.75 13.57
C ASN A 233 29.01 -24.58 13.30
N PRO A 234 28.58 -23.30 13.44
CA PRO A 234 29.35 -22.14 13.04
C PRO A 234 30.68 -22.04 13.81
N LYS A 235 31.74 -21.68 13.11
CA LYS A 235 33.08 -21.51 13.66
C LYS A 235 33.39 -20.04 13.98
N ILE A 236 32.45 -19.33 14.57
CA ILE A 236 32.61 -17.91 14.91
C ILE A 236 31.99 -17.62 16.26
N ASP A 237 32.57 -16.64 16.96
CA ASP A 237 31.97 -16.08 18.16
C ASP A 237 30.67 -15.35 17.83
N MET A 238 29.60 -15.61 18.62
CA MET A 238 28.24 -15.12 18.34
C MET A 238 28.15 -13.60 18.42
N GLU A 239 28.87 -12.94 19.30
CA GLU A 239 28.90 -11.47 19.41
C GLU A 239 29.57 -10.84 18.18
N ALA A 240 30.70 -11.38 17.75
CA ALA A 240 31.39 -10.94 16.54
C ALA A 240 30.53 -11.17 15.29
N PHE A 241 29.81 -12.29 15.27
CA PHE A 241 28.88 -12.66 14.21
C PHE A 241 27.72 -11.66 14.08
N LYS A 242 27.04 -11.38 15.19
CA LYS A 242 25.92 -10.43 15.24
C LYS A 242 26.38 -9.05 14.78
N LYS A 243 27.50 -8.56 15.28
CA LYS A 243 28.06 -7.26 14.90
C LYS A 243 28.35 -7.15 13.40
N GLN A 244 28.92 -8.18 12.78
CA GLN A 244 29.20 -8.19 11.34
C GLN A 244 27.92 -8.20 10.49
N LEU A 245 26.86 -8.85 10.95
CA LEU A 245 25.58 -8.84 10.27
C LEU A 245 24.87 -7.48 10.39
N GLU A 246 24.96 -6.84 11.54
CA GLU A 246 24.39 -5.51 11.80
C GLU A 246 25.00 -4.43 10.91
N GLU A 247 26.25 -4.55 10.51
CA GLU A 247 26.90 -3.62 9.59
C GLU A 247 26.24 -3.62 8.18
N ASN A 248 25.65 -4.73 7.77
CA ASN A 248 25.08 -4.92 6.44
C ASN A 248 23.54 -5.09 6.44
N SER A 249 22.89 -4.87 7.59
CA SER A 249 21.44 -5.07 7.75
C SER A 249 20.81 -3.93 8.55
N THR A 250 19.52 -3.66 8.32
CA THR A 250 18.73 -2.78 9.19
C THR A 250 18.16 -3.54 10.38
N PHE A 251 18.12 -4.85 10.29
CA PHE A 251 17.65 -5.75 11.33
C PHE A 251 18.37 -7.08 11.17
N ALA A 252 18.89 -7.61 12.23
CA ALA A 252 19.48 -8.95 12.27
C ALA A 252 19.07 -9.65 13.56
N LEU A 253 18.37 -10.77 13.42
CA LEU A 253 18.11 -11.71 14.49
C LEU A 253 19.01 -12.92 14.29
N VAL A 254 19.75 -13.27 15.33
CA VAL A 254 20.68 -14.40 15.35
C VAL A 254 20.37 -15.23 16.58
N GLU A 255 19.89 -16.46 16.37
CA GLU A 255 19.49 -17.35 17.45
C GLU A 255 20.19 -18.70 17.40
N PRO A 256 20.77 -19.15 18.54
CA PRO A 256 21.30 -20.51 18.65
C PRO A 256 20.15 -21.51 18.59
N HIS A 257 20.29 -22.55 17.76
CA HIS A 257 19.35 -23.67 17.67
C HIS A 257 20.12 -25.01 17.75
N GLY A 258 20.34 -25.48 18.95
CA GLY A 258 21.16 -26.66 19.21
C GLY A 258 22.62 -26.42 18.87
N LYS A 259 23.15 -27.07 17.83
CA LYS A 259 24.51 -26.85 17.31
C LYS A 259 24.52 -25.88 16.10
N ASP A 260 23.37 -25.50 15.62
CA ASP A 260 23.18 -24.63 14.48
C ASP A 260 22.81 -23.22 14.94
N VAL A 261 22.92 -22.27 14.03
CA VAL A 261 22.49 -20.88 14.24
C VAL A 261 21.49 -20.50 13.18
N LEU A 262 20.34 -20.01 13.59
CA LEU A 262 19.34 -19.43 12.71
C LEU A 262 19.61 -17.94 12.57
N VAL A 263 19.59 -17.47 11.33
CA VAL A 263 19.78 -16.07 10.97
C VAL A 263 18.57 -15.58 10.23
N HIS A 264 18.03 -14.46 10.66
CA HIS A 264 16.99 -13.73 9.95
C HIS A 264 17.43 -12.26 9.90
N LEU A 265 17.54 -11.70 8.71
CA LEU A 265 17.93 -10.31 8.56
C LEU A 265 17.29 -9.67 7.32
N HIS A 266 17.26 -8.33 7.33
CA HIS A 266 16.80 -7.53 6.20
C HIS A 266 17.98 -6.76 5.60
N THR A 267 18.16 -6.87 4.28
CA THR A 267 19.29 -6.29 3.55
C THR A 267 18.92 -5.88 2.13
N ASP A 268 19.64 -4.95 1.58
CA ASP A 268 19.63 -4.57 0.16
C ASP A 268 20.59 -5.45 -0.70
N HIS A 269 21.53 -6.14 -0.04
CA HIS A 269 22.54 -6.97 -0.70
C HIS A 269 22.54 -8.43 -0.19
N PRO A 270 21.48 -9.22 -0.49
CA PRO A 270 21.36 -10.58 0.03
C PRO A 270 22.52 -11.50 -0.38
N GLY A 271 23.11 -11.28 -1.55
CA GLY A 271 24.27 -12.04 -2.01
C GLY A 271 25.47 -11.85 -1.09
N ARG A 272 25.76 -10.63 -0.62
CA ARG A 272 26.87 -10.38 0.32
C ARG A 272 26.69 -11.09 1.64
N VAL A 273 25.45 -11.13 2.15
CA VAL A 273 25.14 -11.84 3.40
C VAL A 273 25.38 -13.32 3.25
N VAL A 274 24.93 -13.92 2.14
CA VAL A 274 25.14 -15.35 1.86
C VAL A 274 26.63 -15.64 1.72
N ASP A 275 27.38 -14.82 0.98
CA ASP A 275 28.84 -14.98 0.82
C ASP A 275 29.58 -14.92 2.16
N GLN A 276 29.22 -13.98 3.02
CA GLN A 276 29.79 -13.89 4.38
C GLN A 276 29.45 -15.12 5.21
N ALA A 277 28.17 -15.53 5.18
CA ALA A 277 27.68 -16.65 5.97
C ALA A 277 28.36 -17.99 5.59
N ILE A 278 28.71 -18.19 4.31
CA ILE A 278 29.48 -19.36 3.85
C ILE A 278 30.85 -19.46 4.58
N GLY A 279 31.47 -18.31 4.85
CA GLY A 279 32.74 -18.25 5.59
C GLY A 279 32.66 -18.74 7.05
N TRP A 280 31.46 -18.78 7.63
CA TRP A 280 31.26 -19.17 9.03
C TRP A 280 30.87 -20.64 9.23
N GLY A 281 30.34 -21.27 8.20
CA GLY A 281 29.98 -22.68 8.23
C GLY A 281 29.06 -23.09 7.09
N PRO A 282 28.74 -24.39 6.97
CA PRO A 282 27.82 -24.89 5.96
C PRO A 282 26.43 -24.28 6.11
N LEU A 283 25.92 -23.69 5.03
CA LEU A 283 24.59 -23.11 5.01
C LEU A 283 23.52 -24.15 4.72
N HIS A 284 22.39 -24.03 5.40
CA HIS A 284 21.18 -24.79 5.17
C HIS A 284 19.99 -23.84 5.09
N GLU A 285 18.97 -24.23 4.31
CA GLU A 285 17.70 -23.55 4.25
C GLU A 285 17.80 -22.05 3.91
N VAL A 286 18.71 -21.71 3.02
CA VAL A 286 18.89 -20.34 2.54
C VAL A 286 17.63 -19.92 1.78
N ARG A 287 16.94 -18.90 2.30
CA ARG A 287 15.79 -18.28 1.66
C ARG A 287 16.03 -16.78 1.56
N VAL A 288 15.88 -16.26 0.35
CA VAL A 288 15.86 -14.83 0.07
C VAL A 288 14.49 -14.49 -0.47
N THR A 289 13.79 -13.57 0.18
CA THR A 289 12.43 -13.16 -0.22
C THR A 289 12.42 -11.66 -0.39
N ASN A 290 11.80 -11.19 -1.48
CA ASN A 290 11.51 -9.77 -1.66
C ASN A 290 10.38 -9.39 -0.69
N MET A 291 10.61 -8.41 0.19
CA MET A 291 9.62 -7.99 1.19
C MET A 291 8.43 -7.23 0.61
N SER A 292 8.50 -6.83 -0.66
CA SER A 292 7.34 -6.33 -1.40
C SER A 292 6.38 -7.45 -1.84
N GLU A 293 6.80 -8.71 -1.74
CA GLU A 293 5.98 -9.88 -2.00
C GLU A 293 5.53 -10.54 -0.70
N SER A 294 4.42 -11.27 -0.72
CA SER A 294 3.93 -12.00 0.45
C SER A 294 4.93 -13.06 0.90
N HIS A 295 5.35 -13.02 2.15
CA HIS A 295 6.15 -14.10 2.73
C HIS A 295 5.25 -15.29 3.07
N VAL A 296 5.73 -16.49 2.78
CA VAL A 296 5.09 -17.74 3.19
C VAL A 296 5.73 -18.21 4.49
N LEU A 297 4.92 -18.59 5.47
CA LEU A 297 5.41 -19.18 6.73
C LEU A 297 6.28 -20.40 6.45
N GLY A 298 7.52 -20.36 6.94
CA GLY A 298 8.47 -21.45 6.76
C GLY A 298 8.19 -22.64 7.70
N ALA A 299 8.82 -23.77 7.45
CA ALA A 299 8.63 -25.02 8.20
C ALA A 299 9.09 -24.96 9.68
N HIS A 300 9.83 -23.92 10.09
CA HIS A 300 10.44 -23.84 11.42
C HIS A 300 9.63 -23.09 12.48
N GLY A 301 8.46 -22.55 12.12
CA GLY A 301 7.65 -21.74 13.03
C GLY A 301 8.22 -20.33 13.26
N ALA A 302 7.54 -19.58 14.11
CA ALA A 302 7.94 -18.23 14.48
C ALA A 302 9.05 -18.27 15.54
N LEU A 303 10.03 -17.34 15.45
CA LEU A 303 11.13 -17.25 16.40
C LEU A 303 10.73 -16.54 17.70
N MET A 304 9.75 -15.64 17.64
CA MET A 304 9.23 -14.86 18.78
C MET A 304 7.72 -15.03 18.90
N LYS A 305 7.19 -14.88 20.11
CA LYS A 305 5.72 -14.84 20.30
C LYS A 305 5.12 -13.54 19.75
N VAL A 306 5.75 -12.41 20.08
CA VAL A 306 5.30 -11.09 19.66
C VAL A 306 6.50 -10.25 19.24
N ALA A 307 6.39 -9.57 18.11
CA ALA A 307 7.38 -8.60 17.64
C ALA A 307 6.76 -7.21 17.50
N LEU A 308 7.56 -6.19 17.76
CA LEU A 308 7.23 -4.80 17.51
C LEU A 308 7.70 -4.41 16.11
N LEU A 309 6.76 -3.94 15.27
CA LEU A 309 7.03 -3.44 13.94
C LEU A 309 6.77 -1.93 13.89
N ALA A 310 7.75 -1.16 13.46
CA ALA A 310 7.64 0.29 13.32
C ALA A 310 8.07 0.78 11.94
N ILE A 311 7.63 2.00 11.61
CA ILE A 311 8.01 2.68 10.36
C ILE A 311 9.16 3.65 10.69
N ALA A 312 10.24 3.61 9.90
CA ALA A 312 11.38 4.52 10.03
C ALA A 312 11.58 5.33 8.75
N GLU A 313 11.83 6.61 8.92
CA GLU A 313 12.02 7.59 7.86
C GLU A 313 13.43 7.51 7.24
N ASN A 314 14.44 7.19 8.07
CA ASN A 314 15.84 7.16 7.67
C ASN A 314 16.65 6.14 8.49
N ARG A 315 17.89 5.89 8.07
CA ARG A 315 18.79 4.91 8.73
C ARG A 315 19.09 5.25 10.18
N VAL A 316 19.17 6.53 10.53
CA VAL A 316 19.44 6.95 11.90
C VAL A 316 18.28 6.57 12.79
N GLN A 317 17.07 6.96 12.41
CA GLN A 317 15.85 6.59 13.13
C GLN A 317 15.66 5.07 13.19
N ALA A 318 15.96 4.35 12.10
CA ALA A 318 15.87 2.89 12.09
C ALA A 318 16.78 2.26 13.15
N ARG A 319 18.01 2.76 13.33
CA ARG A 319 18.93 2.30 14.37
C ARG A 319 18.44 2.65 15.76
N GLU A 320 18.00 3.88 15.97
CA GLU A 320 17.42 4.33 17.25
C GLU A 320 16.25 3.43 17.67
N LEU A 321 15.32 3.13 16.73
CA LEU A 321 14.20 2.25 16.98
C LEU A 321 14.64 0.81 17.30
N GLN A 322 15.69 0.31 16.65
CA GLN A 322 16.24 -1.02 16.93
C GLN A 322 16.89 -1.07 18.33
N ASP A 323 17.66 -0.04 18.68
CA ASP A 323 18.28 0.08 20.00
C ASP A 323 17.21 0.17 21.10
N ASP A 324 16.06 0.75 20.80
CA ASP A 324 14.87 0.83 21.66
C ASP A 324 14.00 -0.44 21.65
N GLY A 325 14.42 -1.50 20.94
CA GLY A 325 13.78 -2.82 20.98
C GLY A 325 12.75 -3.09 19.86
N VAL A 326 12.69 -2.27 18.82
CA VAL A 326 11.87 -2.58 17.64
C VAL A 326 12.49 -3.73 16.86
N ASN A 327 11.70 -4.77 16.61
CA ASN A 327 12.18 -6.00 15.98
C ASN A 327 12.14 -5.94 14.45
N VAL A 328 11.15 -5.23 13.89
CA VAL A 328 10.95 -5.13 12.43
C VAL A 328 10.77 -3.68 12.04
N ILE A 329 11.51 -3.23 11.03
CA ILE A 329 11.41 -1.87 10.52
C ILE A 329 10.93 -1.89 9.07
N VAL A 330 9.89 -1.07 8.81
CA VAL A 330 9.42 -0.76 7.47
C VAL A 330 9.89 0.65 7.13
N SER A 331 10.58 0.79 6.01
CA SER A 331 11.01 2.10 5.52
C SER A 331 9.83 2.94 5.06
N GLY A 332 9.77 4.21 5.48
CA GLY A 332 8.76 5.13 5.00
C GLY A 332 8.77 6.47 5.72
N SER A 333 8.44 7.50 4.98
CA SER A 333 8.21 8.86 5.48
C SER A 333 6.79 9.32 5.14
N GLU A 334 6.38 10.48 5.61
CA GLU A 334 5.10 11.09 5.24
C GLU A 334 5.00 11.37 3.74
N GLU A 335 6.13 11.71 3.10
CA GLU A 335 6.22 11.93 1.64
C GLU A 335 6.29 10.60 0.87
N ALA A 336 6.88 9.58 1.45
CA ALA A 336 7.06 8.26 0.86
C ALA A 336 6.45 7.18 1.76
N CYS A 337 5.14 7.25 1.98
CA CYS A 337 4.42 6.26 2.77
C CYS A 337 4.67 4.84 2.28
N PRO A 338 4.92 3.88 3.19
CA PRO A 338 5.02 2.49 2.81
C PRO A 338 3.68 2.02 2.23
N SER A 339 3.72 1.10 1.27
CA SER A 339 2.52 0.46 0.77
C SER A 339 1.95 -0.52 1.79
N VAL A 340 0.67 -0.82 1.66
CA VAL A 340 0.03 -1.88 2.45
C VAL A 340 0.75 -3.22 2.24
N GLY A 341 1.21 -3.51 1.02
CA GLY A 341 1.97 -4.72 0.70
C GLY A 341 3.31 -4.82 1.42
N GLU A 342 4.06 -3.71 1.51
CA GLU A 342 5.32 -3.66 2.27
C GLU A 342 5.08 -3.94 3.77
N ILE A 343 4.03 -3.35 4.35
CA ILE A 343 3.67 -3.58 5.75
C ILE A 343 3.23 -5.04 5.98
N VAL A 344 2.37 -5.57 5.09
CA VAL A 344 1.91 -6.95 5.15
C VAL A 344 3.08 -7.91 4.97
N GLY A 345 3.98 -7.66 4.01
CA GLY A 345 5.18 -8.47 3.81
C GLY A 345 6.08 -8.50 5.03
N ALA A 346 6.29 -7.35 5.68
CA ALA A 346 7.08 -7.27 6.91
C ALA A 346 6.47 -8.09 8.06
N ALA A 347 5.15 -8.07 8.21
CA ALA A 347 4.45 -8.88 9.22
C ALA A 347 4.33 -10.39 8.83
N HIS A 348 4.64 -10.75 7.58
CA HIS A 348 4.78 -12.13 7.12
C HIS A 348 6.24 -12.62 7.11
N SER A 349 7.14 -11.90 7.74
CA SER A 349 8.56 -12.27 7.80
C SER A 349 8.87 -13.53 8.63
N ASP A 350 7.87 -14.17 9.22
CA ASP A 350 7.99 -15.34 10.11
C ASP A 350 8.87 -15.12 11.36
N LEU A 351 9.18 -13.87 11.67
CA LEU A 351 9.94 -13.51 12.86
C LEU A 351 9.15 -13.78 14.13
N ALA A 352 7.85 -13.51 14.09
CA ALA A 352 6.97 -13.66 15.23
C ALA A 352 5.63 -14.28 14.84
N GLU A 353 4.97 -14.89 15.81
CA GLU A 353 3.60 -15.38 15.63
C GLU A 353 2.61 -14.21 15.46
N ARG A 354 2.85 -13.14 16.21
CA ARG A 354 2.02 -11.93 16.22
C ARG A 354 2.87 -10.67 16.22
N TYR A 355 2.28 -9.56 15.76
CA TYR A 355 2.97 -8.27 15.65
C TYR A 355 2.15 -7.16 16.30
N VAL A 356 2.84 -6.18 16.87
CA VAL A 356 2.28 -4.87 17.19
C VAL A 356 2.81 -3.88 16.16
N LEU A 357 1.93 -3.27 15.38
CA LEU A 357 2.27 -2.27 14.36
C LEU A 357 2.18 -0.88 14.98
N LEU A 358 3.29 -0.17 15.01
CA LEU A 358 3.42 1.14 15.64
C LEU A 358 3.62 2.25 14.61
N ALA A 359 2.70 3.22 14.55
CA ALA A 359 2.85 4.44 13.76
C ALA A 359 3.52 5.57 14.56
N TRP A 360 3.96 6.61 13.82
CA TRP A 360 4.36 7.92 14.36
C TRP A 360 3.76 9.10 13.58
N SER A 361 2.91 8.82 12.59
CA SER A 361 2.19 9.83 11.83
C SER A 361 0.80 9.34 11.44
N ARG A 362 -0.15 10.28 11.36
CA ARG A 362 -1.52 10.03 10.91
C ARG A 362 -1.58 9.55 9.46
N ASP A 363 -0.60 9.89 8.62
CA ASP A 363 -0.56 9.51 7.21
C ASP A 363 -0.43 8.00 7.01
N PHE A 364 0.10 7.27 8.01
CA PHE A 364 0.21 5.81 7.99
C PHE A 364 -1.03 5.08 8.50
N HIS A 365 -1.92 5.77 9.25
CA HIS A 365 -3.01 5.10 9.98
C HIS A 365 -3.92 4.27 9.10
N LEU A 366 -4.33 4.79 7.92
CA LEU A 366 -5.22 4.03 7.03
C LEU A 366 -4.51 2.84 6.39
N ALA A 367 -3.22 2.96 6.04
CA ALA A 367 -2.43 1.85 5.51
C ALA A 367 -2.26 0.74 6.56
N LEU A 368 -1.96 1.09 7.82
CA LEU A 368 -1.86 0.14 8.92
C LEU A 368 -3.22 -0.53 9.24
N ARG A 369 -4.31 0.23 9.24
CA ARG A 369 -5.66 -0.34 9.40
C ARG A 369 -6.01 -1.29 8.27
N GLN A 370 -5.61 -0.97 7.03
CA GLN A 370 -5.81 -1.87 5.89
C GLN A 370 -4.93 -3.13 6.00
N ALA A 371 -3.68 -3.00 6.42
CA ALA A 371 -2.80 -4.14 6.70
C ALA A 371 -3.40 -5.05 7.79
N LYS A 372 -3.93 -4.48 8.90
CA LYS A 372 -4.63 -5.26 9.93
C LYS A 372 -5.82 -6.03 9.38
N ARG A 373 -6.60 -5.44 8.45
CA ARG A 373 -7.73 -6.16 7.82
C ARG A 373 -7.29 -7.37 7.00
N LEU A 374 -6.10 -7.31 6.40
CA LEU A 374 -5.53 -8.42 5.61
C LEU A 374 -4.88 -9.48 6.51
N LEU A 375 -4.22 -9.05 7.58
CA LEU A 375 -3.47 -9.90 8.50
C LEU A 375 -4.34 -10.50 9.64
N GLY A 376 -5.52 -9.91 9.85
CA GLY A 376 -6.47 -10.37 10.88
C GLY A 376 -5.91 -10.27 12.30
N GLU A 377 -6.02 -11.35 13.04
CA GLU A 377 -5.59 -11.44 14.45
C GLU A 377 -4.07 -11.53 14.64
N ARG A 378 -3.31 -11.64 13.53
CA ARG A 378 -1.84 -11.66 13.62
C ARG A 378 -1.24 -10.34 14.08
N VAL A 379 -1.97 -9.24 13.94
CA VAL A 379 -1.45 -7.91 14.25
C VAL A 379 -2.38 -7.12 15.14
N GLU A 380 -1.79 -6.30 16.01
CA GLU A 380 -2.45 -5.23 16.75
C GLU A 380 -1.87 -3.88 16.35
N LEU A 381 -2.65 -2.80 16.53
CA LEU A 381 -2.26 -1.46 16.09
C LEU A 381 -2.04 -0.53 17.27
N VAL A 382 -0.98 0.27 17.20
CA VAL A 382 -0.76 1.43 18.06
C VAL A 382 -0.53 2.63 17.13
N LEU A 383 -1.54 3.50 17.02
CA LEU A 383 -1.62 4.57 16.04
C LEU A 383 -1.22 5.90 16.68
N ALA A 384 0.04 6.08 17.00
CA ALA A 384 0.57 7.35 17.47
C ALA A 384 0.52 8.41 16.35
N CYS A 385 0.34 9.67 16.74
CA CYS A 385 0.20 10.79 15.83
C CYS A 385 1.51 11.56 15.62
N ASP A 386 2.50 11.31 16.47
CA ASP A 386 3.81 11.92 16.42
C ASP A 386 4.90 11.00 17.04
N LYS A 387 6.17 11.39 16.87
CA LYS A 387 7.32 10.65 17.37
C LYS A 387 7.41 10.58 18.90
N ALA A 388 6.84 11.58 19.61
CA ALA A 388 6.83 11.60 21.07
C ALA A 388 5.87 10.55 21.62
N GLN A 389 4.66 10.46 21.08
CA GLN A 389 3.71 9.39 21.41
C GLN A 389 4.26 8.02 21.03
N GLN A 390 4.94 7.88 19.88
CA GLN A 390 5.61 6.64 19.49
C GLN A 390 6.62 6.19 20.55
N ALA A 391 7.51 7.09 20.99
CA ALA A 391 8.51 6.78 21.99
C ALA A 391 7.91 6.40 23.35
N GLN A 392 6.82 7.07 23.75
CA GLN A 392 6.08 6.71 24.98
C GLN A 392 5.46 5.31 24.86
N ALA A 393 4.83 5.01 23.73
CA ALA A 393 4.25 3.69 23.48
C ALA A 393 5.31 2.59 23.55
N MET A 394 6.45 2.78 22.91
CA MET A 394 7.53 1.78 22.86
C MET A 394 8.03 1.36 24.24
N ARG A 395 8.13 2.29 25.20
CA ARG A 395 8.58 2.00 26.57
C ARG A 395 7.66 1.03 27.33
N ALA A 396 6.41 0.88 26.90
CA ALA A 396 5.44 -0.03 27.50
C ALA A 396 5.39 -1.40 26.80
N PHE A 397 6.17 -1.61 25.75
CA PHE A 397 6.25 -2.90 25.06
C PHE A 397 7.00 -3.93 25.91
N ASP A 398 6.46 -5.13 25.99
CA ASP A 398 7.01 -6.26 26.73
C ASP A 398 6.85 -7.54 25.89
N GLY A 399 7.97 -8.09 25.43
CA GLY A 399 7.99 -9.26 24.55
C GLY A 399 7.38 -10.54 25.13
N GLU A 400 7.21 -10.59 26.47
CA GLU A 400 6.57 -11.74 27.15
C GLU A 400 5.04 -11.67 27.16
N LYS A 401 4.47 -10.48 26.94
CA LYS A 401 3.03 -10.27 26.87
C LYS A 401 2.47 -10.58 25.48
N SER A 402 1.17 -10.84 25.41
CA SER A 402 0.48 -11.00 24.13
C SER A 402 0.44 -9.69 23.33
N ALA A 403 0.25 -9.76 22.00
CA ALA A 403 0.13 -8.57 21.15
C ALA A 403 -1.02 -7.65 21.59
N LEU A 404 -2.13 -8.20 22.06
CA LEU A 404 -3.28 -7.44 22.54
C LEU A 404 -2.97 -6.70 23.85
N GLU A 405 -2.33 -7.37 24.82
CA GLU A 405 -1.90 -6.75 26.09
C GLU A 405 -0.88 -5.64 25.83
N ASN A 406 0.09 -5.89 24.95
CA ASN A 406 1.05 -4.88 24.53
C ASN A 406 0.38 -3.68 23.87
N ALA A 407 -0.48 -3.89 22.89
CA ALA A 407 -1.17 -2.81 22.21
C ALA A 407 -2.03 -1.97 23.18
N LYS A 408 -2.63 -2.59 24.19
CA LYS A 408 -3.37 -1.87 25.24
C LYS A 408 -2.43 -1.04 26.10
N ALA A 409 -1.40 -1.64 26.68
CA ALA A 409 -0.44 -0.96 27.53
C ALA A 409 0.27 0.20 26.80
N MET A 410 0.65 -0.03 25.55
CA MET A 410 1.31 0.98 24.70
C MET A 410 0.39 2.16 24.40
N ARG A 411 -0.90 1.91 24.10
CA ARG A 411 -1.89 2.97 23.90
C ARG A 411 -2.12 3.80 25.18
N GLU A 412 -2.29 3.14 26.31
CA GLU A 412 -2.45 3.80 27.62
C GLU A 412 -1.24 4.66 27.96
N ALA A 413 -0.03 4.14 27.77
CA ALA A 413 1.21 4.88 28.05
C ALA A 413 1.39 6.11 27.16
N ALA A 414 0.93 6.06 25.91
CA ALA A 414 1.02 7.16 24.95
C ALA A 414 -0.22 8.08 24.94
N GLY A 415 -1.24 7.82 25.76
CA GLY A 415 -2.49 8.61 25.77
C GLY A 415 -3.28 8.48 24.45
N ILE A 416 -3.20 7.32 23.78
CA ILE A 416 -3.89 7.04 22.52
C ILE A 416 -5.22 6.34 22.84
N SER A 417 -6.31 6.92 22.37
CA SER A 417 -7.67 6.36 22.53
C SER A 417 -7.98 5.25 21.51
#